data_f06238be7d447a50dbeb6c980c76ae5f
#
_entry.id   f06238be7d447a50dbeb6c980c76ae5f
#
_cell.length_a   1.000
_cell.length_b   1.000
_cell.length_c   1.000
_cell.angle_alpha   90.00
_cell.angle_beta   90.00
_cell.angle_gamma   90.00
#
_symmetry.space_group_name_H-M   'P 1'
#
loop_
_entity.id
_entity.type
_entity.pdbx_description
1 polymer ?
#
loop_
_entity_poly.entity_id
_entity_poly.type
_entity_poly.pdbx_seq_one_letter_code
_entity_poly.pdbx_strand_id
1 'polypeptide(L)'
;MQKLEVFGANKLKGQIKISGSKNASLPILAATLLSKKKVYLKNLPRVKDIETMVSLLQSLGSKINFNKNDLVIDNKKQSKSFASYNLVKTMRAGILVLGPLLAKFGKAKVSLPGGCAIGTRPVDIHLDALSKLGVKYKIIQGYVHARAPKGLIGSKIKFSKISVGATENLIIAASFAKGTTMLNNCAIEPEIKDLVNFLKSMGCNIKWISKRTVKIEGVSKVNETTYPVMFDRIEAGTYLIAAAVTEGNLKIKDIVSKIIQTEINVLKKIGAKINVKKDEVHIIGNKKIKSMNIKTAPYPGFPTDLQAQMMVLLCKANKHSLIKEDIFENRFMHVAELNRMGAKISTDGNKAKVTGNINFEAAELMATDLRASVSLILAALTAKGKSMINRIYHLDRGYENIEKKLKRVGAKIRRIN
;
A
#
# COMPACT_ATOMS: atom_id res chain seq x y z
N MET A 1 10.13 -21.94 10.42
CA MET A 1 9.37 -20.80 9.79
C MET A 1 9.29 -19.68 10.82
N GLN A 2 9.74 -18.48 10.50
CA GLN A 2 9.80 -17.38 11.45
C GLN A 2 8.44 -17.00 12.03
N LYS A 3 8.44 -16.66 13.32
CA LYS A 3 7.28 -16.26 14.12
C LYS A 3 7.59 -14.98 14.90
N LEU A 4 6.58 -14.27 15.36
CA LEU A 4 6.72 -13.18 16.32
C LEU A 4 6.14 -13.61 17.68
N GLU A 5 6.95 -13.43 18.71
CA GLU A 5 6.53 -13.53 20.10
C GLU A 5 6.28 -12.13 20.64
N VAL A 6 5.11 -11.89 21.19
CA VAL A 6 4.67 -10.60 21.71
C VAL A 6 4.17 -10.76 23.13
N PHE A 7 4.76 -10.01 24.07
CA PHE A 7 4.27 -9.88 25.42
C PHE A 7 3.46 -8.60 25.53
N GLY A 8 2.22 -8.70 25.96
CA GLY A 8 1.31 -7.57 26.03
C GLY A 8 1.43 -6.72 27.30
N ALA A 9 0.43 -5.88 27.52
CA ALA A 9 0.30 -4.97 28.66
C ALA A 9 1.43 -3.91 28.80
N ASN A 10 2.08 -3.52 27.70
CA ASN A 10 3.10 -2.47 27.69
C ASN A 10 2.57 -1.21 27.00
N LYS A 11 2.73 -0.06 27.67
CA LYS A 11 2.45 1.25 27.06
C LYS A 11 3.62 1.64 26.18
N LEU A 12 3.35 1.95 24.91
CA LEU A 12 4.38 2.41 23.97
C LEU A 12 4.76 3.87 24.29
N LYS A 13 6.05 4.18 24.38
CA LYS A 13 6.52 5.54 24.64
C LYS A 13 7.80 5.82 23.84
N GLY A 14 7.85 6.98 23.15
CA GLY A 14 9.04 7.38 22.42
C GLY A 14 8.73 7.99 21.06
N GLN A 15 9.64 7.80 20.11
CA GLN A 15 9.48 8.33 18.75
C GLN A 15 9.73 7.25 17.71
N ILE A 16 9.00 7.33 16.60
CA ILE A 16 9.13 6.43 15.45
C ILE A 16 9.31 7.27 14.19
N LYS A 17 10.36 6.98 13.45
CA LYS A 17 10.57 7.47 12.10
C LYS A 17 9.87 6.54 11.11
N ILE A 18 9.09 7.11 10.20
CA ILE A 18 8.34 6.35 9.20
C ILE A 18 9.23 6.04 7.99
N SER A 19 9.13 4.80 7.51
CA SER A 19 9.81 4.35 6.29
C SER A 19 9.16 4.94 5.04
N GLY A 20 9.85 4.81 3.90
CA GLY A 20 9.26 5.09 2.60
C GLY A 20 8.04 4.23 2.30
N SER A 21 7.13 4.75 1.49
CA SER A 21 5.88 4.07 1.18
C SER A 21 6.10 2.90 0.21
N LYS A 22 5.71 1.70 0.64
CA LYS A 22 5.64 0.55 -0.25
C LYS A 22 4.72 0.81 -1.44
N ASN A 23 3.53 1.35 -1.16
CA ASN A 23 2.50 1.54 -2.18
C ASN A 23 2.87 2.62 -3.21
N ALA A 24 3.68 3.63 -2.84
CA ALA A 24 4.23 4.61 -3.77
C ALA A 24 5.45 4.05 -4.53
N SER A 25 6.30 3.27 -3.86
CA SER A 25 7.51 2.70 -4.47
C SER A 25 7.20 1.76 -5.63
N LEU A 26 6.16 0.94 -5.54
CA LEU A 26 5.84 -0.07 -6.55
C LEU A 26 5.52 0.53 -7.94
N PRO A 27 4.61 1.51 -8.09
CA PRO A 27 4.37 2.15 -9.38
C PRO A 27 5.57 2.99 -9.85
N ILE A 28 6.31 3.64 -8.95
CA ILE A 28 7.53 4.39 -9.28
C ILE A 28 8.58 3.43 -9.87
N LEU A 29 8.82 2.28 -9.24
CA LEU A 29 9.72 1.25 -9.75
C LEU A 29 9.29 0.77 -11.15
N ALA A 30 8.00 0.49 -11.37
CA ALA A 30 7.49 0.13 -12.69
C ALA A 30 7.71 1.24 -13.72
N ALA A 31 7.50 2.51 -13.32
CA ALA A 31 7.68 3.68 -14.21
C ALA A 31 9.14 3.92 -14.61
N THR A 32 10.12 3.46 -13.82
CA THR A 32 11.55 3.55 -14.20
C THR A 32 11.86 2.84 -15.52
N LEU A 33 11.07 1.81 -15.91
CA LEU A 33 11.22 1.11 -17.19
C LEU A 33 11.12 2.03 -18.41
N LEU A 34 10.46 3.19 -18.29
CA LEU A 34 10.40 4.19 -19.37
C LEU A 34 11.76 4.81 -19.69
N SER A 35 12.68 4.86 -18.70
CA SER A 35 13.98 5.50 -18.86
C SER A 35 15.01 4.55 -19.46
N LYS A 36 15.84 5.08 -20.38
CA LYS A 36 17.12 4.48 -20.78
C LYS A 36 18.31 5.06 -20.00
N LYS A 37 18.09 6.14 -19.23
CA LYS A 37 19.08 6.79 -18.37
C LYS A 37 18.99 6.22 -16.95
N LYS A 38 19.99 6.47 -16.14
CA LYS A 38 19.97 6.06 -14.72
C LYS A 38 18.87 6.78 -13.96
N VAL A 39 18.26 6.08 -13.02
CA VAL A 39 17.28 6.61 -12.07
C VAL A 39 17.76 6.30 -10.66
N TYR A 40 17.84 7.33 -9.83
CA TYR A 40 18.25 7.24 -8.43
C TYR A 40 17.01 7.41 -7.56
N LEU A 41 16.61 6.37 -6.85
CA LEU A 41 15.48 6.41 -5.92
C LEU A 41 16.00 6.38 -4.49
N LYS A 42 15.49 7.28 -3.64
CA LYS A 42 15.82 7.36 -2.22
C LYS A 42 14.62 6.99 -1.36
N ASN A 43 14.87 6.60 -0.12
CA ASN A 43 13.84 6.29 0.86
C ASN A 43 12.91 5.12 0.46
N LEU A 44 13.42 4.08 -0.23
CA LEU A 44 12.63 2.87 -0.48
C LEU A 44 12.63 1.95 0.75
N PRO A 45 11.49 1.39 1.16
CA PRO A 45 11.47 0.45 2.28
C PRO A 45 12.04 -0.91 1.88
N ARG A 46 12.74 -1.56 2.80
CA ARG A 46 13.27 -2.92 2.63
C ARG A 46 12.19 -3.93 3.02
N VAL A 47 11.25 -4.17 2.12
CA VAL A 47 10.13 -5.10 2.30
C VAL A 47 10.02 -6.06 1.11
N LYS A 48 9.43 -7.24 1.33
CA LYS A 48 9.37 -8.32 0.34
C LYS A 48 8.71 -7.91 -0.99
N ASP A 49 7.66 -7.10 -0.96
CA ASP A 49 7.01 -6.65 -2.20
C ASP A 49 7.96 -5.76 -3.04
N ILE A 50 8.83 -4.94 -2.41
CA ILE A 50 9.86 -4.15 -3.12
C ILE A 50 10.96 -5.05 -3.67
N GLU A 51 11.45 -6.03 -2.89
CA GLU A 51 12.43 -7.01 -3.36
C GLU A 51 11.90 -7.80 -4.56
N THR A 52 10.62 -8.20 -4.52
CA THR A 52 9.97 -8.91 -5.63
C THR A 52 9.88 -8.02 -6.89
N MET A 53 9.52 -6.73 -6.74
CA MET A 53 9.49 -5.81 -7.87
C MET A 53 10.88 -5.59 -8.45
N VAL A 54 11.91 -5.44 -7.61
CA VAL A 54 13.31 -5.34 -8.05
C VAL A 54 13.71 -6.59 -8.85
N SER A 55 13.41 -7.80 -8.35
CA SER A 55 13.67 -9.05 -9.07
C SER A 55 12.91 -9.13 -10.39
N LEU A 56 11.68 -8.63 -10.45
CA LEU A 56 10.90 -8.55 -11.69
C LEU A 56 11.58 -7.61 -12.70
N LEU A 57 12.01 -6.42 -12.29
CA LEU A 57 12.72 -5.47 -13.15
C LEU A 57 14.06 -6.04 -13.65
N GLN A 58 14.79 -6.73 -12.78
CA GLN A 58 16.05 -7.42 -13.17
C GLN A 58 15.79 -8.52 -14.19
N SER A 59 14.71 -9.30 -14.04
CA SER A 59 14.32 -10.31 -15.03
C SER A 59 13.98 -9.72 -16.40
N LEU A 60 13.52 -8.47 -16.43
CA LEU A 60 13.26 -7.69 -17.66
C LEU A 60 14.54 -7.11 -18.27
N GLY A 61 15.69 -7.23 -17.59
CA GLY A 61 17.00 -6.76 -18.07
C GLY A 61 17.48 -5.44 -17.43
N SER A 62 16.81 -4.95 -16.39
CA SER A 62 17.28 -3.79 -15.63
C SER A 62 18.51 -4.16 -14.78
N LYS A 63 19.54 -3.34 -14.76
CA LYS A 63 20.66 -3.44 -13.83
C LYS A 63 20.34 -2.59 -12.59
N ILE A 64 20.27 -3.22 -11.43
CA ILE A 64 19.81 -2.59 -10.19
C ILE A 64 20.83 -2.79 -9.08
N ASN A 65 21.20 -1.69 -8.42
CA ASN A 65 22.00 -1.70 -7.20
C ASN A 65 21.13 -1.10 -6.07
N PHE A 66 20.90 -1.88 -5.02
CA PHE A 66 20.09 -1.49 -3.88
C PHE A 66 20.94 -1.45 -2.61
N ASN A 67 21.26 -0.25 -2.14
CA ASN A 67 22.08 0.00 -0.94
C ASN A 67 21.23 0.67 0.15
N LYS A 68 21.08 0.00 1.28
CA LYS A 68 20.17 0.42 2.37
C LYS A 68 18.78 0.73 1.82
N ASN A 69 18.33 1.98 1.91
CA ASN A 69 17.04 2.45 1.40
C ASN A 69 17.15 3.25 0.09
N ASP A 70 18.33 3.25 -0.53
CA ASP A 70 18.59 3.93 -1.79
C ASP A 70 18.83 2.91 -2.91
N LEU A 71 18.32 3.19 -4.09
CA LEU A 71 18.36 2.28 -5.21
C LEU A 71 18.74 3.01 -6.49
N VAL A 72 19.66 2.43 -7.27
CA VAL A 72 20.05 2.91 -8.59
C VAL A 72 19.59 1.90 -9.64
N ILE A 73 18.84 2.36 -10.65
CA ILE A 73 18.35 1.56 -11.75
C ILE A 73 18.97 2.06 -13.05
N ASP A 74 19.52 1.14 -13.84
CA ASP A 74 19.99 1.36 -15.20
C ASP A 74 19.27 0.41 -16.16
N ASN A 75 18.44 0.97 -17.03
CA ASN A 75 17.66 0.24 -18.05
C ASN A 75 18.25 0.32 -19.45
N LYS A 76 19.50 0.75 -19.61
CA LYS A 76 20.16 0.90 -20.93
C LYS A 76 20.13 -0.40 -21.75
N LYS A 77 20.30 -1.54 -21.09
CA LYS A 77 20.31 -2.87 -21.72
C LYS A 77 18.98 -3.63 -21.60
N GLN A 78 17.92 -3.00 -21.12
CA GLN A 78 16.61 -3.66 -21.01
C GLN A 78 16.06 -4.02 -22.39
N SER A 79 15.76 -5.29 -22.60
CA SER A 79 15.32 -5.83 -23.90
C SER A 79 14.11 -6.75 -23.81
N LYS A 80 13.71 -7.17 -22.61
CA LYS A 80 12.65 -8.16 -22.42
C LYS A 80 11.31 -7.49 -22.12
N SER A 81 10.24 -8.01 -22.73
CA SER A 81 8.85 -7.59 -22.53
C SER A 81 7.98 -8.71 -21.97
N PHE A 82 8.59 -9.70 -21.30
CA PHE A 82 7.94 -10.87 -20.72
C PHE A 82 8.10 -10.88 -19.19
N ALA A 83 6.99 -10.77 -18.44
CA ALA A 83 6.95 -10.89 -17.00
C ALA A 83 6.32 -12.24 -16.60
N SER A 84 7.12 -13.12 -16.00
CA SER A 84 6.75 -14.49 -15.71
C SER A 84 5.80 -14.63 -14.50
N TYR A 85 5.00 -15.70 -14.49
CA TYR A 85 4.10 -16.05 -13.40
C TYR A 85 4.82 -16.13 -12.04
N ASN A 86 6.00 -16.75 -11.99
CA ASN A 86 6.72 -16.95 -10.72
C ASN A 86 7.03 -15.65 -9.95
N LEU A 87 7.24 -14.54 -10.67
CA LEU A 87 7.50 -13.23 -10.08
C LEU A 87 6.21 -12.43 -9.83
N VAL A 88 5.21 -12.56 -10.71
CA VAL A 88 3.97 -11.77 -10.62
C VAL A 88 2.95 -12.38 -9.64
N LYS A 89 2.93 -13.72 -9.48
CA LYS A 89 1.94 -14.44 -8.66
C LYS A 89 1.88 -13.97 -7.20
N THR A 90 3.01 -13.58 -6.64
CA THR A 90 3.12 -13.19 -5.21
C THR A 90 2.84 -11.72 -4.95
N MET A 91 2.85 -10.89 -6.01
CA MET A 91 2.72 -9.42 -5.91
C MET A 91 1.80 -8.88 -7.00
N ARG A 92 0.60 -8.45 -6.62
CA ARG A 92 -0.37 -7.90 -7.59
C ARG A 92 0.12 -6.70 -8.38
N ALA A 93 0.98 -5.87 -7.77
CA ALA A 93 1.59 -4.72 -8.43
C ALA A 93 2.48 -5.11 -9.64
N GLY A 94 2.79 -6.40 -9.81
CA GLY A 94 3.48 -6.90 -11.00
C GLY A 94 2.77 -6.55 -12.31
N ILE A 95 1.44 -6.37 -12.31
CA ILE A 95 0.69 -5.92 -13.51
C ILE A 95 1.05 -4.48 -13.93
N LEU A 96 1.63 -3.69 -13.05
CA LEU A 96 2.02 -2.29 -13.35
C LEU A 96 3.14 -2.21 -14.38
N VAL A 97 3.90 -3.28 -14.63
CA VAL A 97 4.90 -3.28 -15.70
C VAL A 97 4.28 -3.34 -17.10
N LEU A 98 2.98 -3.66 -17.21
CA LEU A 98 2.28 -3.76 -18.50
C LEU A 98 2.30 -2.43 -19.28
N GLY A 99 1.95 -1.31 -18.62
CA GLY A 99 1.94 0.02 -19.23
C GLY A 99 3.30 0.45 -19.77
N PRO A 100 4.34 0.50 -18.97
CA PRO A 100 5.67 0.90 -19.44
C PRO A 100 6.28 -0.06 -20.47
N LEU A 101 6.01 -1.37 -20.41
CA LEU A 101 6.47 -2.30 -21.45
C LEU A 101 5.78 -2.03 -22.79
N LEU A 102 4.47 -1.77 -22.79
CA LEU A 102 3.75 -1.38 -24.00
C LEU A 102 4.24 -0.03 -24.54
N ALA A 103 4.49 0.93 -23.67
CA ALA A 103 5.02 2.24 -24.04
C ALA A 103 6.40 2.13 -24.70
N LYS A 104 7.27 1.26 -24.19
CA LYS A 104 8.65 1.12 -24.65
C LYS A 104 8.81 0.19 -25.85
N PHE A 105 8.10 -0.95 -25.87
CA PHE A 105 8.30 -2.03 -26.86
C PHE A 105 7.12 -2.21 -27.82
N GLY A 106 6.00 -1.53 -27.62
CA GLY A 106 4.76 -1.77 -28.38
C GLY A 106 4.14 -3.15 -28.14
N LYS A 107 4.75 -3.99 -27.31
CA LYS A 107 4.26 -5.33 -26.97
C LYS A 107 4.65 -5.71 -25.54
N ALA A 108 3.81 -6.52 -24.90
CA ALA A 108 4.11 -7.09 -23.59
C ALA A 108 3.38 -8.43 -23.38
N LYS A 109 4.04 -9.35 -22.68
CA LYS A 109 3.43 -10.58 -22.15
C LYS A 109 3.62 -10.56 -20.64
N VAL A 110 2.54 -10.37 -19.90
CA VAL A 110 2.57 -10.22 -18.44
C VAL A 110 1.62 -11.25 -17.83
N SER A 111 2.10 -12.03 -16.85
CA SER A 111 1.22 -12.93 -16.12
C SER A 111 0.12 -12.16 -15.40
N LEU A 112 -1.08 -12.71 -15.36
CA LEU A 112 -2.09 -12.26 -14.42
C LEU A 112 -1.55 -12.44 -12.99
N PRO A 113 -1.82 -11.49 -12.09
CA PRO A 113 -1.45 -11.64 -10.70
C PRO A 113 -2.18 -12.84 -10.08
N GLY A 114 -1.51 -13.57 -9.21
CA GLY A 114 -2.10 -14.66 -8.45
C GLY A 114 -3.30 -14.19 -7.61
N GLY A 115 -4.13 -15.14 -7.18
CA GLY A 115 -5.27 -14.88 -6.31
C GLY A 115 -4.86 -14.13 -5.05
N CYS A 116 -5.69 -13.21 -4.60
CA CYS A 116 -5.48 -12.48 -3.36
C CYS A 116 -6.57 -12.89 -2.36
N ALA A 117 -6.17 -13.22 -1.15
CA ALA A 117 -7.09 -13.62 -0.08
C ALA A 117 -8.19 -12.58 0.22
N ILE A 118 -7.92 -11.29 -0.03
CA ILE A 118 -8.83 -10.18 0.27
C ILE A 118 -9.86 -9.87 -0.83
N GLY A 119 -9.96 -10.68 -1.89
CA GLY A 119 -11.00 -10.56 -2.93
C GLY A 119 -10.49 -10.53 -4.37
N THR A 120 -11.45 -10.62 -5.30
CA THR A 120 -11.19 -10.49 -6.73
C THR A 120 -10.76 -9.07 -7.05
N ARG A 121 -9.66 -8.92 -7.75
CA ARG A 121 -9.19 -7.62 -8.27
C ARG A 121 -8.94 -7.78 -9.75
N PRO A 122 -9.99 -7.78 -10.55
CA PRO A 122 -9.87 -8.01 -11.97
C PRO A 122 -8.97 -6.94 -12.60
N VAL A 123 -8.19 -7.34 -13.59
CA VAL A 123 -7.32 -6.45 -14.35
C VAL A 123 -8.03 -5.80 -15.53
N ASP A 124 -9.33 -6.09 -15.70
CA ASP A 124 -10.20 -5.60 -16.76
C ASP A 124 -10.15 -4.08 -16.89
N ILE A 125 -10.25 -3.32 -15.77
CA ILE A 125 -10.17 -1.85 -15.80
C ILE A 125 -8.85 -1.37 -16.40
N HIS A 126 -7.74 -2.07 -16.13
CA HIS A 126 -6.44 -1.75 -16.75
C HIS A 126 -6.48 -2.02 -18.26
N LEU A 127 -6.99 -3.18 -18.65
CA LEU A 127 -7.01 -3.63 -20.05
C LEU A 127 -7.97 -2.79 -20.90
N ASP A 128 -9.18 -2.52 -20.37
CA ASP A 128 -10.17 -1.65 -21.03
C ASP A 128 -9.65 -0.24 -21.25
N ALA A 129 -8.95 0.32 -20.26
CA ALA A 129 -8.38 1.63 -20.39
C ALA A 129 -7.17 1.66 -21.36
N LEU A 130 -6.32 0.63 -21.34
CA LEU A 130 -5.21 0.49 -22.29
C LEU A 130 -5.70 0.28 -23.73
N SER A 131 -6.83 -0.43 -23.92
CA SER A 131 -7.42 -0.60 -25.27
C SER A 131 -7.77 0.73 -25.90
N LYS A 132 -8.21 1.72 -25.11
CA LYS A 132 -8.50 3.09 -25.57
C LYS A 132 -7.25 3.89 -25.98
N LEU A 133 -6.05 3.42 -25.56
CA LEU A 133 -4.77 3.92 -26.10
C LEU A 133 -4.30 3.16 -27.36
N GLY A 134 -5.15 2.29 -27.95
CA GLY A 134 -4.84 1.51 -29.14
C GLY A 134 -4.21 0.15 -28.88
N VAL A 135 -4.24 -0.33 -27.64
CA VAL A 135 -3.73 -1.67 -27.28
C VAL A 135 -4.76 -2.74 -27.66
N LYS A 136 -4.30 -3.77 -28.37
CA LYS A 136 -5.02 -5.03 -28.60
C LYS A 136 -4.47 -6.07 -27.64
N TYR A 137 -5.32 -6.84 -26.98
CA TYR A 137 -4.90 -7.87 -26.03
C TYR A 137 -5.72 -9.16 -26.13
N LYS A 138 -5.12 -10.24 -25.68
CA LYS A 138 -5.76 -11.54 -25.44
C LYS A 138 -5.24 -12.11 -24.12
N ILE A 139 -6.07 -12.84 -23.41
CA ILE A 139 -5.65 -13.60 -22.23
C ILE A 139 -5.51 -15.07 -22.65
N ILE A 140 -4.30 -15.59 -22.56
CA ILE A 140 -3.96 -16.96 -22.95
C ILE A 140 -3.16 -17.60 -21.82
N GLN A 141 -3.63 -18.73 -21.30
CA GLN A 141 -2.95 -19.49 -20.24
C GLN A 141 -2.54 -18.63 -19.03
N GLY A 142 -3.42 -17.72 -18.59
CA GLY A 142 -3.16 -16.84 -17.46
C GLY A 142 -2.19 -15.68 -17.73
N TYR A 143 -1.87 -15.40 -19.00
CA TYR A 143 -1.03 -14.29 -19.42
C TYR A 143 -1.82 -13.29 -20.26
N VAL A 144 -1.63 -12.01 -19.98
CA VAL A 144 -2.03 -10.91 -20.86
C VAL A 144 -1.00 -10.80 -21.98
N HIS A 145 -1.40 -11.14 -23.20
CA HIS A 145 -0.64 -10.88 -24.43
C HIS A 145 -1.17 -9.59 -25.03
N ALA A 146 -0.41 -8.51 -24.95
CA ALA A 146 -0.82 -7.18 -25.37
C ALA A 146 0.12 -6.60 -26.45
N ARG A 147 -0.45 -5.88 -27.42
CA ARG A 147 0.29 -5.20 -28.50
C ARG A 147 -0.35 -3.84 -28.81
N ALA A 148 0.48 -2.87 -29.11
CA ALA A 148 0.10 -1.56 -29.63
C ALA A 148 0.69 -1.38 -31.05
N PRO A 149 0.02 -1.86 -32.11
CA PRO A 149 0.60 -1.93 -33.47
C PRO A 149 1.03 -0.58 -34.04
N LYS A 150 0.32 0.50 -33.66
CA LYS A 150 0.62 1.88 -34.07
C LYS A 150 1.32 2.69 -32.98
N GLY A 151 1.83 2.01 -31.91
CA GLY A 151 2.24 2.63 -30.66
C GLY A 151 1.02 3.03 -29.82
N LEU A 152 1.28 3.60 -28.63
CA LEU A 152 0.21 4.15 -27.81
C LEU A 152 -0.22 5.52 -28.35
N ILE A 153 -1.53 5.74 -28.46
CA ILE A 153 -2.13 6.97 -28.98
C ILE A 153 -3.00 7.59 -27.90
N GLY A 154 -2.77 8.86 -27.60
CA GLY A 154 -3.51 9.61 -26.60
C GLY A 154 -5.01 9.69 -26.91
N SER A 155 -5.84 9.58 -25.90
CA SER A 155 -7.29 9.61 -26.00
C SER A 155 -7.98 10.11 -24.74
N LYS A 156 -9.31 10.35 -24.81
CA LYS A 156 -10.14 10.65 -23.63
C LYS A 156 -10.63 9.33 -23.02
N ILE A 157 -10.22 9.05 -21.79
CA ILE A 157 -10.53 7.81 -21.06
C ILE A 157 -11.25 8.16 -19.75
N LYS A 158 -12.37 7.49 -19.49
CA LYS A 158 -13.08 7.55 -18.20
C LYS A 158 -13.07 6.16 -17.59
N PHE A 159 -12.50 6.03 -16.39
CA PHE A 159 -12.55 4.77 -15.65
C PHE A 159 -13.99 4.47 -15.21
N SER A 160 -14.43 3.21 -15.35
CA SER A 160 -15.77 2.74 -14.94
C SER A 160 -15.96 2.89 -13.42
N LYS A 161 -14.91 2.63 -12.65
CA LYS A 161 -14.83 2.86 -11.20
C LYS A 161 -13.45 3.38 -10.82
N ILE A 162 -13.34 4.00 -9.65
CA ILE A 162 -12.06 4.48 -9.12
C ILE A 162 -11.16 3.26 -8.84
N SER A 163 -10.00 3.22 -9.48
CA SER A 163 -9.01 2.16 -9.31
C SER A 163 -7.61 2.77 -9.22
N VAL A 164 -6.93 2.51 -8.10
CA VAL A 164 -5.55 2.98 -7.87
C VAL A 164 -4.61 2.39 -8.92
N GLY A 165 -4.55 1.07 -9.03
CA GLY A 165 -3.62 0.41 -9.95
C GLY A 165 -3.89 0.73 -11.43
N ALA A 166 -5.16 0.82 -11.86
CA ALA A 166 -5.48 1.22 -13.23
C ALA A 166 -5.06 2.67 -13.50
N THR A 167 -5.29 3.59 -12.54
CA THR A 167 -4.84 4.98 -12.67
C THR A 167 -3.32 5.06 -12.80
N GLU A 168 -2.56 4.35 -11.95
CA GLU A 168 -1.10 4.28 -12.00
C GLU A 168 -0.60 3.76 -13.35
N ASN A 169 -1.13 2.61 -13.80
CA ASN A 169 -0.72 1.96 -15.03
C ASN A 169 -0.97 2.84 -16.26
N LEU A 170 -2.14 3.50 -16.29
CA LEU A 170 -2.50 4.38 -17.40
C LEU A 170 -1.69 5.68 -17.41
N ILE A 171 -1.40 6.28 -16.25
CA ILE A 171 -0.52 7.46 -16.15
C ILE A 171 0.87 7.12 -16.72
N ILE A 172 1.43 5.96 -16.33
CA ILE A 172 2.74 5.51 -16.81
C ILE A 172 2.70 5.28 -18.34
N ALA A 173 1.71 4.54 -18.84
CA ALA A 173 1.57 4.25 -20.27
C ALA A 173 1.36 5.51 -21.11
N ALA A 174 0.45 6.38 -20.68
CA ALA A 174 0.10 7.62 -21.38
C ALA A 174 1.24 8.64 -21.43
N SER A 175 2.20 8.55 -20.49
CA SER A 175 3.39 9.42 -20.52
C SER A 175 4.23 9.28 -21.80
N PHE A 176 4.05 8.19 -22.56
CA PHE A 176 4.71 7.94 -23.85
C PHE A 176 3.72 7.74 -25.01
N ALA A 177 2.43 7.99 -24.81
CA ALA A 177 1.44 7.93 -25.88
C ALA A 177 1.56 9.15 -26.80
N LYS A 178 1.44 8.94 -28.10
CA LYS A 178 1.45 10.06 -29.10
C LYS A 178 0.25 10.98 -28.87
N GLY A 179 0.49 12.27 -28.70
CA GLY A 179 -0.54 13.27 -28.46
C GLY A 179 -0.95 13.42 -27.01
N THR A 180 -2.19 13.83 -26.78
CA THR A 180 -2.72 14.14 -25.44
C THR A 180 -3.67 13.05 -24.95
N THR A 181 -3.48 12.62 -23.71
CA THR A 181 -4.41 11.72 -22.99
C THR A 181 -5.13 12.49 -21.89
N MET A 182 -6.45 12.32 -21.80
CA MET A 182 -7.28 12.81 -20.69
C MET A 182 -7.82 11.62 -19.92
N LEU A 183 -7.40 11.46 -18.66
CA LEU A 183 -7.91 10.43 -17.77
C LEU A 183 -8.93 11.02 -16.80
N ASN A 184 -10.15 10.49 -16.79
CA ASN A 184 -11.24 10.92 -15.92
C ASN A 184 -11.60 9.83 -14.91
N ASN A 185 -12.14 10.24 -13.76
CA ASN A 185 -12.49 9.37 -12.62
C ASN A 185 -11.26 8.66 -12.04
N CYS A 186 -10.11 9.33 -12.04
CA CYS A 186 -8.87 8.82 -11.47
C CYS A 186 -8.94 8.66 -9.96
N ALA A 187 -8.21 7.70 -9.44
CA ALA A 187 -7.83 7.66 -8.04
C ALA A 187 -6.91 8.86 -7.70
N ILE A 188 -6.98 9.34 -6.46
CA ILE A 188 -6.26 10.54 -6.02
C ILE A 188 -5.45 10.31 -4.75
N GLU A 189 -5.18 9.06 -4.44
CA GLU A 189 -4.34 8.66 -3.32
C GLU A 189 -2.99 9.40 -3.39
N PRO A 190 -2.40 9.76 -2.25
CA PRO A 190 -1.12 10.46 -2.20
C PRO A 190 -0.01 9.75 -3.00
N GLU A 191 -0.03 8.42 -3.04
CA GLU A 191 0.90 7.59 -3.78
C GLU A 191 0.83 7.83 -5.30
N ILE A 192 -0.36 8.14 -5.83
CA ILE A 192 -0.54 8.50 -7.25
C ILE A 192 0.05 9.89 -7.53
N LYS A 193 -0.13 10.83 -6.59
CA LYS A 193 0.50 12.14 -6.71
C LYS A 193 2.02 12.04 -6.68
N ASP A 194 2.54 11.14 -5.85
CA ASP A 194 3.98 10.85 -5.76
C ASP A 194 4.51 10.27 -7.08
N LEU A 195 3.79 9.31 -7.69
CA LEU A 195 4.09 8.79 -9.03
C LEU A 195 4.10 9.92 -10.09
N VAL A 196 3.10 10.80 -10.07
CA VAL A 196 3.04 11.95 -11.01
C VAL A 196 4.24 12.88 -10.80
N ASN A 197 4.61 13.18 -9.55
CA ASN A 197 5.78 14.01 -9.25
C ASN A 197 7.08 13.36 -9.71
N PHE A 198 7.23 12.04 -9.51
CA PHE A 198 8.34 11.27 -10.05
C PHE A 198 8.42 11.35 -11.58
N LEU A 199 7.32 11.11 -12.29
CA LEU A 199 7.28 11.21 -13.76
C LEU A 199 7.61 12.62 -14.24
N LYS A 200 7.12 13.65 -13.55
CA LYS A 200 7.47 15.06 -13.83
C LYS A 200 8.96 15.33 -13.62
N SER A 201 9.58 14.79 -12.59
CA SER A 201 11.04 14.92 -12.38
C SER A 201 11.85 14.26 -13.49
N MET A 202 11.28 13.27 -14.18
CA MET A 202 11.84 12.66 -15.38
C MET A 202 11.58 13.50 -16.67
N GLY A 203 10.78 14.57 -16.59
CA GLY A 203 10.46 15.43 -17.72
C GLY A 203 9.10 15.13 -18.39
N CYS A 204 8.25 14.29 -17.81
CA CYS A 204 6.90 14.06 -18.35
C CYS A 204 5.98 15.27 -18.10
N ASN A 205 5.12 15.56 -19.07
CA ASN A 205 4.16 16.66 -18.98
C ASN A 205 2.80 16.16 -18.50
N ILE A 206 2.55 16.29 -17.21
CA ILE A 206 1.35 15.77 -16.53
C ILE A 206 0.73 16.88 -15.67
N LYS A 207 -0.57 17.15 -15.84
CA LYS A 207 -1.30 18.18 -15.08
C LYS A 207 -2.63 17.63 -14.56
N TRP A 208 -2.94 17.90 -13.30
CA TRP A 208 -4.28 17.72 -12.76
C TRP A 208 -5.15 18.88 -13.22
N ILE A 209 -6.19 18.59 -14.00
CA ILE A 209 -7.13 19.60 -14.52
C ILE A 209 -8.29 19.80 -13.55
N SER A 210 -8.70 18.75 -12.87
CA SER A 210 -9.67 18.79 -11.79
C SER A 210 -9.31 17.76 -10.71
N LYS A 211 -10.12 17.65 -9.66
CA LYS A 211 -9.88 16.73 -8.53
C LYS A 211 -9.58 15.29 -8.99
N ARG A 212 -10.23 14.80 -10.06
CA ARG A 212 -10.10 13.41 -10.56
C ARG A 212 -9.85 13.32 -12.06
N THR A 213 -9.32 14.39 -12.67
CA THR A 213 -9.00 14.44 -14.08
C THR A 213 -7.54 14.83 -14.29
N VAL A 214 -6.82 13.99 -15.02
CA VAL A 214 -5.40 14.18 -15.35
C VAL A 214 -5.26 14.37 -16.86
N LYS A 215 -4.56 15.42 -17.27
CA LYS A 215 -4.09 15.63 -18.64
C LYS A 215 -2.63 15.21 -18.72
N ILE A 216 -2.29 14.41 -19.74
CA ILE A 216 -0.95 13.91 -19.98
C ILE A 216 -0.62 14.17 -21.44
N GLU A 217 0.47 14.89 -21.68
CA GLU A 217 1.04 15.07 -23.00
C GLU A 217 2.24 14.13 -23.13
N GLY A 218 2.16 13.19 -24.06
CA GLY A 218 3.17 12.16 -24.20
C GLY A 218 4.51 12.71 -24.64
N VAL A 219 5.60 12.13 -24.14
CA VAL A 219 6.98 12.49 -24.47
C VAL A 219 7.68 11.33 -25.16
N SER A 220 8.71 11.62 -25.97
CA SER A 220 9.50 10.59 -26.67
C SER A 220 10.71 10.10 -25.86
N LYS A 221 11.15 10.88 -24.87
CA LYS A 221 12.31 10.60 -24.01
C LYS A 221 12.12 11.19 -22.62
N VAL A 222 12.82 10.63 -21.65
CA VAL A 222 12.85 11.13 -20.27
C VAL A 222 14.30 11.36 -19.80
N ASN A 223 14.44 12.15 -18.75
CA ASN A 223 15.72 12.56 -18.19
C ASN A 223 16.17 11.59 -17.08
N GLU A 224 17.46 11.65 -16.76
CA GLU A 224 17.98 11.12 -15.50
C GLU A 224 17.36 11.89 -14.35
N THR A 225 17.08 11.20 -13.25
CA THR A 225 16.48 11.84 -12.08
C THR A 225 16.92 11.19 -10.79
N THR A 226 16.95 11.99 -9.72
CA THR A 226 17.04 11.55 -8.33
C THR A 226 15.72 11.91 -7.64
N TYR A 227 15.07 10.91 -7.04
CA TYR A 227 13.75 11.11 -6.46
C TYR A 227 13.60 10.43 -5.09
N PRO A 228 13.19 11.15 -4.05
CA PRO A 228 12.86 10.57 -2.76
C PRO A 228 11.40 10.12 -2.76
N VAL A 229 11.16 8.84 -2.52
CA VAL A 229 9.79 8.30 -2.38
C VAL A 229 9.17 8.83 -1.09
N MET A 230 7.87 9.15 -1.13
CA MET A 230 7.13 9.63 0.02
C MET A 230 7.12 8.64 1.19
N PHE A 231 6.85 9.12 2.40
CA PHE A 231 6.66 8.29 3.59
C PHE A 231 5.44 7.38 3.47
N ASP A 232 5.43 6.24 4.19
CA ASP A 232 4.30 5.32 4.22
C ASP A 232 3.22 5.80 5.19
N ARG A 233 2.11 6.36 4.63
CA ARG A 233 0.98 6.86 5.42
C ARG A 233 0.24 5.75 6.17
N ILE A 234 0.28 4.51 5.67
CA ILE A 234 -0.36 3.36 6.32
C ILE A 234 0.48 2.89 7.51
N GLU A 235 1.80 2.89 7.37
CA GLU A 235 2.70 2.65 8.50
C GLU A 235 2.50 3.72 9.59
N ALA A 236 2.43 5.00 9.19
CA ALA A 236 2.17 6.11 10.12
C ALA A 236 0.84 5.93 10.87
N GLY A 237 -0.25 5.65 10.13
CA GLY A 237 -1.56 5.37 10.72
C GLY A 237 -1.55 4.16 11.65
N THR A 238 -0.81 3.11 11.30
CA THR A 238 -0.66 1.92 12.15
C THR A 238 -0.02 2.27 13.50
N TYR A 239 1.04 3.07 13.54
CA TYR A 239 1.67 3.47 14.80
C TYR A 239 0.84 4.49 15.60
N LEU A 240 0.05 5.34 14.93
CA LEU A 240 -0.94 6.17 15.63
C LEU A 240 -2.00 5.30 16.33
N ILE A 241 -2.50 4.28 15.65
CA ILE A 241 -3.45 3.33 16.24
C ILE A 241 -2.78 2.50 17.35
N ALA A 242 -1.52 2.08 17.16
CA ALA A 242 -0.75 1.38 18.19
C ALA A 242 -0.64 2.21 19.48
N ALA A 243 -0.34 3.51 19.38
CA ALA A 243 -0.32 4.41 20.54
C ALA A 243 -1.70 4.52 21.19
N ALA A 244 -2.76 4.65 20.38
CA ALA A 244 -4.12 4.78 20.90
C ALA A 244 -4.56 3.53 21.68
N VAL A 245 -4.31 2.32 21.14
CA VAL A 245 -4.78 1.06 21.74
C VAL A 245 -3.97 0.63 22.96
N THR A 246 -2.69 1.04 23.06
CA THR A 246 -1.80 0.72 24.20
C THR A 246 -1.78 1.83 25.27
N GLU A 247 -2.63 2.84 25.17
CA GLU A 247 -2.57 4.06 26.03
C GLU A 247 -1.17 4.70 26.00
N GLY A 248 -0.50 4.62 24.88
CA GLY A 248 0.88 5.02 24.68
C GLY A 248 1.05 6.51 24.41
N ASN A 249 2.31 6.92 24.31
CA ASN A 249 2.73 8.30 24.03
C ASN A 249 3.81 8.28 22.96
N LEU A 250 3.42 8.48 21.69
CA LEU A 250 4.33 8.37 20.55
C LEU A 250 4.41 9.67 19.74
N LYS A 251 5.62 9.98 19.27
CA LYS A 251 5.88 10.98 18.23
C LYS A 251 6.19 10.26 16.93
N ILE A 252 5.37 10.49 15.91
CA ILE A 252 5.52 9.94 14.57
C ILE A 252 6.20 11.03 13.72
N LYS A 253 7.40 10.74 13.22
CA LYS A 253 8.26 11.69 12.51
C LYS A 253 8.47 11.34 11.04
N ASP A 254 9.00 12.32 10.29
CA ASP A 254 9.30 12.23 8.85
C ASP A 254 8.05 11.96 8.02
N ILE A 255 6.98 12.68 8.31
CA ILE A 255 5.68 12.60 7.65
C ILE A 255 5.25 13.97 7.13
N VAL A 256 4.22 13.96 6.28
CA VAL A 256 3.46 15.17 5.95
C VAL A 256 2.07 15.00 6.57
N SER A 257 1.84 15.62 7.73
CA SER A 257 0.66 15.39 8.57
C SER A 257 -0.67 15.63 7.84
N LYS A 258 -0.71 16.55 6.88
CA LYS A 258 -1.89 16.84 6.05
C LYS A 258 -2.35 15.61 5.23
N ILE A 259 -1.44 14.70 4.89
CA ILE A 259 -1.75 13.49 4.10
C ILE A 259 -2.58 12.48 4.91
N ILE A 260 -2.41 12.45 6.23
CA ILE A 260 -3.09 11.53 7.16
C ILE A 260 -4.14 12.24 8.02
N GLN A 261 -4.72 13.31 7.50
CA GLN A 261 -5.67 14.14 8.27
C GLN A 261 -6.95 13.39 8.66
N THR A 262 -7.40 12.46 7.80
CA THR A 262 -8.60 11.65 8.09
C THR A 262 -8.36 10.73 9.28
N GLU A 263 -7.23 10.05 9.33
CA GLU A 263 -6.81 9.18 10.41
C GLU A 263 -6.65 9.96 11.73
N ILE A 264 -6.01 11.13 11.67
CA ILE A 264 -5.87 12.05 12.82
C ILE A 264 -7.24 12.47 13.35
N ASN A 265 -8.16 12.86 12.47
CA ASN A 265 -9.50 13.31 12.86
C ASN A 265 -10.32 12.17 13.50
N VAL A 266 -10.24 10.95 12.96
CA VAL A 266 -10.88 9.76 13.51
C VAL A 266 -10.34 9.47 14.91
N LEU A 267 -9.03 9.45 15.10
CA LEU A 267 -8.41 9.17 16.40
C LEU A 267 -8.72 10.25 17.45
N LYS A 268 -8.77 11.53 17.06
CA LYS A 268 -9.22 12.61 17.95
C LYS A 268 -10.68 12.40 18.41
N LYS A 269 -11.58 12.04 17.51
CA LYS A 269 -12.99 11.77 17.82
C LYS A 269 -13.16 10.58 18.77
N ILE A 270 -12.33 9.57 18.65
CA ILE A 270 -12.30 8.38 19.53
C ILE A 270 -11.76 8.73 20.93
N GLY A 271 -11.08 9.88 21.09
CA GLY A 271 -10.63 10.38 22.39
C GLY A 271 -9.11 10.47 22.56
N ALA A 272 -8.30 10.18 21.52
CA ALA A 272 -6.86 10.38 21.61
C ALA A 272 -6.50 11.88 21.63
N LYS A 273 -5.52 12.25 22.45
CA LYS A 273 -4.95 13.60 22.43
C LYS A 273 -3.88 13.67 21.35
N ILE A 274 -4.06 14.51 20.34
CA ILE A 274 -3.15 14.61 19.20
C ILE A 274 -2.75 16.05 18.95
N ASN A 275 -1.44 16.30 19.02
CA ASN A 275 -0.81 17.53 18.57
C ASN A 275 -0.17 17.31 17.20
N VAL A 276 -0.40 18.23 16.25
CA VAL A 276 -0.01 18.10 14.85
C VAL A 276 0.98 19.20 14.49
N LYS A 277 2.16 18.82 14.00
CA LYS A 277 3.10 19.69 13.31
C LYS A 277 3.15 19.30 11.83
N LYS A 278 3.86 20.06 11.01
CA LYS A 278 3.97 19.84 9.57
C LYS A 278 4.56 18.45 9.24
N ASP A 279 5.59 18.05 9.96
CA ASP A 279 6.43 16.86 9.75
C ASP A 279 6.38 15.85 10.90
N GLU A 280 5.55 16.12 11.91
CA GLU A 280 5.42 15.29 13.11
C GLU A 280 3.97 15.25 13.59
N VAL A 281 3.54 14.10 14.07
CA VAL A 281 2.30 13.95 14.85
C VAL A 281 2.65 13.32 16.20
N HIS A 282 2.28 14.01 17.26
CA HIS A 282 2.40 13.52 18.63
C HIS A 282 1.04 13.06 19.12
N ILE A 283 0.93 11.78 19.48
CA ILE A 283 -0.30 11.15 19.97
C ILE A 283 -0.10 10.63 21.40
N ILE A 284 -1.11 10.90 22.24
CA ILE A 284 -1.24 10.31 23.57
C ILE A 284 -2.56 9.54 23.57
N GLY A 285 -2.48 8.22 23.74
CA GLY A 285 -3.65 7.33 23.87
C GLY A 285 -4.43 7.62 25.15
N ASN A 286 -5.71 7.30 25.13
CA ASN A 286 -6.61 7.50 26.27
C ASN A 286 -7.21 6.14 26.69
N LYS A 287 -7.30 5.89 28.00
CA LYS A 287 -7.97 4.72 28.57
C LYS A 287 -9.46 4.64 28.16
N LYS A 288 -10.13 5.79 28.07
CA LYS A 288 -11.54 5.89 27.66
C LYS A 288 -11.63 6.08 26.15
N ILE A 289 -11.81 4.99 25.40
CA ILE A 289 -11.97 4.98 23.96
C ILE A 289 -13.47 5.05 23.64
N LYS A 290 -13.87 6.06 22.85
CA LYS A 290 -15.25 6.21 22.38
C LYS A 290 -15.53 5.29 21.21
N SER A 291 -16.70 4.66 21.18
CA SER A 291 -17.18 3.91 20.01
C SER A 291 -17.41 4.83 18.81
N MET A 292 -17.22 4.29 17.63
CA MET A 292 -17.40 5.03 16.37
C MET A 292 -17.66 4.06 15.20
N ASN A 293 -18.61 4.41 14.34
CA ASN A 293 -18.79 3.69 13.09
C ASN A 293 -17.78 4.18 12.05
N ILE A 294 -17.13 3.22 11.39
CA ILE A 294 -16.10 3.46 10.36
C ILE A 294 -16.59 2.91 9.03
N LYS A 295 -16.42 3.70 7.97
CA LYS A 295 -16.65 3.28 6.60
C LYS A 295 -15.36 3.50 5.80
N THR A 296 -14.86 2.44 5.16
CA THR A 296 -13.71 2.57 4.25
C THR A 296 -14.14 3.24 2.95
N ALA A 297 -13.28 4.07 2.40
CA ALA A 297 -13.54 4.78 1.14
C ALA A 297 -12.22 5.16 0.45
N PRO A 298 -12.24 5.42 -0.88
CA PRO A 298 -11.09 5.99 -1.58
C PRO A 298 -10.66 7.32 -0.94
N TYR A 299 -9.38 7.64 -1.04
CA TYR A 299 -8.82 8.88 -0.49
C TYR A 299 -9.61 10.14 -0.94
N PRO A 300 -9.90 11.07 -0.01
CA PRO A 300 -9.42 11.19 1.36
C PRO A 300 -10.30 10.49 2.43
N GLY A 301 -11.10 9.48 2.06
CA GLY A 301 -11.84 8.67 3.02
C GLY A 301 -10.92 7.80 3.89
N PHE A 302 -11.52 7.07 4.86
CA PHE A 302 -10.76 6.19 5.74
C PHE A 302 -10.17 5.00 4.95
N PRO A 303 -8.84 4.78 5.00
CA PRO A 303 -8.20 3.78 4.15
C PRO A 303 -8.52 2.36 4.58
N THR A 304 -8.89 1.51 3.62
CA THR A 304 -9.12 0.08 3.84
C THR A 304 -7.89 -0.63 4.43
N ASP A 305 -6.68 -0.12 4.18
CA ASP A 305 -5.43 -0.66 4.70
C ASP A 305 -5.22 -0.42 6.21
N LEU A 306 -6.04 0.40 6.86
CA LEU A 306 -6.08 0.61 8.31
C LEU A 306 -7.33 0.04 8.98
N GLN A 307 -8.20 -0.61 8.22
CA GLN A 307 -9.47 -1.16 8.72
C GLN A 307 -9.25 -2.19 9.84
N ALA A 308 -8.34 -3.15 9.64
CA ALA A 308 -8.06 -4.21 10.61
C ALA A 308 -7.45 -3.66 11.92
N GLN A 309 -6.52 -2.69 11.82
CA GLN A 309 -5.91 -2.03 12.98
C GLN A 309 -6.96 -1.22 13.76
N MET A 310 -7.84 -0.51 13.03
CA MET A 310 -8.92 0.25 13.66
C MET A 310 -9.91 -0.68 14.38
N MET A 311 -10.20 -1.86 13.83
CA MET A 311 -11.06 -2.87 14.45
C MET A 311 -10.51 -3.27 15.84
N VAL A 312 -9.21 -3.47 15.99
CA VAL A 312 -8.58 -3.75 17.28
C VAL A 312 -8.79 -2.61 18.27
N LEU A 313 -8.63 -1.36 17.83
CA LEU A 313 -8.88 -0.19 18.69
C LEU A 313 -10.35 -0.13 19.12
N LEU A 314 -11.29 -0.40 18.22
CA LEU A 314 -12.73 -0.39 18.50
C LEU A 314 -13.18 -1.52 19.43
N CYS A 315 -12.46 -2.64 19.50
CA CYS A 315 -12.68 -3.66 20.55
C CYS A 315 -12.45 -3.12 21.96
N LYS A 316 -11.62 -2.08 22.12
CA LYS A 316 -11.39 -1.40 23.42
C LYS A 316 -12.38 -0.26 23.68
N ALA A 317 -13.26 0.08 22.74
CA ALA A 317 -14.19 1.18 22.86
C ALA A 317 -15.30 0.91 23.90
N ASN A 318 -15.92 1.97 24.44
CA ASN A 318 -16.91 1.87 25.51
C ASN A 318 -18.27 1.27 25.10
N LYS A 319 -18.57 1.18 23.81
CA LYS A 319 -19.82 0.63 23.24
C LYS A 319 -19.53 -0.13 21.93
N HIS A 320 -20.57 -0.70 21.34
CA HIS A 320 -20.50 -1.31 20.02
C HIS A 320 -20.10 -0.30 18.93
N SER A 321 -19.39 -0.77 17.93
CA SER A 321 -19.04 -0.04 16.71
C SER A 321 -19.37 -0.87 15.48
N LEU A 322 -19.63 -0.20 14.35
CA LEU A 322 -19.84 -0.83 13.05
C LEU A 322 -18.70 -0.45 12.11
N ILE A 323 -18.10 -1.43 11.46
CA ILE A 323 -17.16 -1.21 10.37
C ILE A 323 -17.81 -1.67 9.07
N LYS A 324 -17.85 -0.78 8.07
CA LYS A 324 -18.29 -1.08 6.71
C LYS A 324 -17.09 -1.02 5.76
N GLU A 325 -16.81 -2.14 5.10
CA GLU A 325 -15.72 -2.27 4.11
C GLU A 325 -16.30 -2.21 2.70
N ASP A 326 -16.14 -1.06 2.03
CA ASP A 326 -16.69 -0.84 0.69
C ASP A 326 -15.63 -0.95 -0.44
N ILE A 327 -14.38 -1.33 -0.10
CA ILE A 327 -13.27 -1.39 -1.07
C ILE A 327 -12.98 -2.82 -1.50
N PHE A 328 -12.96 -3.78 -0.54
CA PHE A 328 -12.64 -5.18 -0.79
C PHE A 328 -13.64 -6.14 -0.17
N GLU A 329 -13.95 -7.22 -0.89
CA GLU A 329 -15.00 -8.17 -0.55
C GLU A 329 -14.64 -9.05 0.66
N ASN A 330 -13.38 -9.54 0.75
CA ASN A 330 -12.92 -10.49 1.77
C ASN A 330 -11.90 -9.86 2.74
N ARG A 331 -12.25 -8.71 3.35
CA ARG A 331 -11.29 -7.97 4.17
C ARG A 331 -11.41 -8.26 5.67
N PHE A 332 -12.26 -9.21 6.09
CA PHE A 332 -12.50 -9.56 7.50
C PHE A 332 -11.85 -10.88 7.94
N MET A 333 -10.88 -11.41 7.21
CA MET A 333 -10.22 -12.69 7.52
C MET A 333 -9.51 -12.71 8.89
N HIS A 334 -9.08 -11.55 9.39
CA HIS A 334 -8.46 -11.39 10.71
C HIS A 334 -9.45 -11.53 11.88
N VAL A 335 -10.75 -11.47 11.62
CA VAL A 335 -11.79 -11.53 12.66
C VAL A 335 -11.75 -12.85 13.42
N ALA A 336 -11.55 -13.98 12.75
CA ALA A 336 -11.43 -15.28 13.42
C ALA A 336 -10.28 -15.29 14.43
N GLU A 337 -9.13 -14.73 14.07
CA GLU A 337 -7.97 -14.68 14.97
C GLU A 337 -8.15 -13.67 16.12
N LEU A 338 -8.82 -12.53 15.88
CA LEU A 338 -9.17 -11.60 16.96
C LEU A 338 -10.18 -12.23 17.92
N ASN A 339 -11.18 -12.97 17.41
CA ASN A 339 -12.13 -13.69 18.26
C ASN A 339 -11.45 -14.79 19.07
N ARG A 340 -10.39 -15.45 18.55
CA ARG A 340 -9.52 -16.36 19.30
C ARG A 340 -8.83 -15.67 20.50
N MET A 341 -8.57 -14.36 20.41
CA MET A 341 -8.02 -13.53 21.49
C MET A 341 -9.11 -12.98 22.42
N GLY A 342 -10.36 -13.46 22.36
CA GLY A 342 -11.47 -13.00 23.19
C GLY A 342 -12.24 -11.80 22.64
N ALA A 343 -11.98 -11.34 21.42
CA ALA A 343 -12.85 -10.36 20.78
C ALA A 343 -14.25 -10.94 20.55
N LYS A 344 -15.25 -10.07 20.45
CA LYS A 344 -16.63 -10.41 20.09
C LYS A 344 -17.02 -9.61 18.84
N ILE A 345 -16.66 -10.16 17.70
CA ILE A 345 -16.88 -9.54 16.39
C ILE A 345 -17.73 -10.49 15.55
N SER A 346 -18.82 -10.00 15.00
CA SER A 346 -19.65 -10.70 14.02
C SER A 346 -19.61 -9.98 12.67
N THR A 347 -19.56 -10.75 11.58
CA THR A 347 -19.49 -10.23 10.21
C THR A 347 -20.73 -10.63 9.44
N ASP A 348 -21.25 -9.70 8.62
CA ASP A 348 -22.33 -9.92 7.68
C ASP A 348 -22.01 -9.17 6.38
N GLY A 349 -21.68 -9.92 5.33
CA GLY A 349 -21.23 -9.39 4.05
C GLY A 349 -20.05 -8.43 4.23
N ASN A 350 -20.23 -7.18 3.86
CA ASN A 350 -19.21 -6.12 3.97
C ASN A 350 -19.28 -5.33 5.29
N LYS A 351 -19.97 -5.83 6.31
CA LYS A 351 -20.11 -5.17 7.61
C LYS A 351 -19.56 -6.05 8.72
N ALA A 352 -18.95 -5.42 9.72
CA ALA A 352 -18.52 -6.07 10.95
C ALA A 352 -19.05 -5.29 12.16
N LYS A 353 -19.80 -5.96 13.05
CA LYS A 353 -20.21 -5.43 14.34
C LYS A 353 -19.15 -5.80 15.37
N VAL A 354 -18.53 -4.79 15.97
CA VAL A 354 -17.44 -4.93 16.94
C VAL A 354 -17.99 -4.61 18.33
N THR A 355 -17.92 -5.56 19.24
CA THR A 355 -18.28 -5.34 20.66
C THR A 355 -17.12 -4.64 21.35
N GLY A 356 -17.42 -3.60 22.11
CA GLY A 356 -16.45 -2.84 22.90
C GLY A 356 -16.14 -3.48 24.26
N ASN A 357 -15.31 -2.78 25.07
CA ASN A 357 -14.85 -3.20 26.41
C ASN A 357 -14.16 -4.58 26.46
N ILE A 358 -13.50 -4.96 25.37
CA ILE A 358 -12.79 -6.24 25.29
C ILE A 358 -11.40 -6.11 25.96
N ASN A 359 -11.09 -7.07 26.80
CA ASN A 359 -9.73 -7.34 27.26
C ASN A 359 -9.20 -8.52 26.45
N PHE A 360 -8.23 -8.26 25.60
CA PHE A 360 -7.60 -9.32 24.79
C PHE A 360 -6.82 -10.30 25.67
N GLU A 361 -6.91 -11.57 25.33
CA GLU A 361 -6.15 -12.66 25.91
C GLU A 361 -5.03 -13.09 24.97
N ALA A 362 -3.93 -13.58 25.54
CA ALA A 362 -2.83 -14.09 24.76
C ALA A 362 -3.22 -15.39 24.06
N ALA A 363 -2.79 -15.54 22.80
CA ALA A 363 -3.10 -16.72 22.00
C ALA A 363 -1.99 -17.05 21.00
N GLU A 364 -2.02 -18.27 20.49
CA GLU A 364 -1.29 -18.63 19.28
C GLU A 364 -2.14 -18.29 18.06
N LEU A 365 -1.57 -17.48 17.15
CA LEU A 365 -2.27 -16.79 16.08
C LEU A 365 -1.64 -17.09 14.71
N MET A 366 -2.45 -17.02 13.67
CA MET A 366 -2.02 -17.22 12.30
C MET A 366 -2.29 -15.97 11.46
N ALA A 367 -1.25 -15.34 10.94
CA ALA A 367 -1.37 -14.24 10.00
C ALA A 367 -1.94 -14.74 8.66
N THR A 368 -2.97 -14.06 8.14
CA THR A 368 -3.67 -14.44 6.90
C THR A 368 -3.32 -13.53 5.72
N ASP A 369 -3.02 -12.28 5.98
CA ASP A 369 -2.59 -11.27 5.01
C ASP A 369 -1.77 -10.17 5.69
N LEU A 370 -1.21 -9.26 4.88
CA LEU A 370 -0.34 -8.17 5.35
C LEU A 370 -0.98 -7.31 6.45
N ARG A 371 -2.25 -6.89 6.28
CA ARG A 371 -2.92 -5.96 7.22
C ARG A 371 -3.53 -6.69 8.41
N ALA A 372 -4.00 -7.91 8.20
CA ALA A 372 -4.35 -8.82 9.29
C ALA A 372 -3.16 -9.05 10.22
N SER A 373 -1.98 -9.35 9.66
CA SER A 373 -0.77 -9.60 10.45
C SER A 373 -0.47 -8.50 11.46
N VAL A 374 -0.51 -7.24 11.03
CA VAL A 374 -0.21 -6.11 11.93
C VAL A 374 -1.32 -5.86 12.95
N SER A 375 -2.59 -6.09 12.60
CA SER A 375 -3.67 -5.97 13.58
C SER A 375 -3.55 -6.97 14.72
N LEU A 376 -3.11 -8.21 14.43
CA LEU A 376 -2.83 -9.22 15.45
C LEU A 376 -1.68 -8.78 16.39
N ILE A 377 -0.63 -8.12 15.86
CA ILE A 377 0.41 -7.52 16.72
C ILE A 377 -0.20 -6.48 17.66
N LEU A 378 -1.05 -5.57 17.14
CA LEU A 378 -1.68 -4.54 17.96
C LEU A 378 -2.56 -5.13 19.07
N ALA A 379 -3.33 -6.17 18.76
CA ALA A 379 -4.13 -6.89 19.76
C ALA A 379 -3.21 -7.56 20.81
N ALA A 380 -2.16 -8.26 20.37
CA ALA A 380 -1.20 -8.92 21.24
C ALA A 380 -0.44 -7.95 22.17
N LEU A 381 -0.13 -6.71 21.71
CA LEU A 381 0.48 -5.67 22.54
C LEU A 381 -0.40 -5.25 23.74
N THR A 382 -1.71 -5.49 23.68
CA THR A 382 -2.66 -5.16 24.75
C THR A 382 -3.17 -6.37 25.53
N ALA A 383 -2.87 -7.59 25.06
CA ALA A 383 -3.32 -8.83 25.67
C ALA A 383 -2.59 -9.09 27.00
N LYS A 384 -3.23 -9.84 27.91
CA LYS A 384 -2.53 -10.38 29.09
C LYS A 384 -1.75 -11.62 28.70
N GLY A 385 -0.42 -11.63 28.93
CA GLY A 385 0.44 -12.78 28.67
C GLY A 385 1.20 -12.70 27.35
N LYS A 386 1.61 -13.85 26.85
CA LYS A 386 2.47 -14.05 25.69
C LYS A 386 1.68 -14.60 24.50
N SER A 387 1.62 -13.85 23.41
CA SER A 387 1.05 -14.31 22.13
C SER A 387 2.14 -14.72 21.15
N MET A 388 1.82 -15.71 20.31
CA MET A 388 2.67 -16.19 19.22
C MET A 388 1.98 -15.95 17.90
N ILE A 389 2.63 -15.22 16.97
CA ILE A 389 2.08 -14.93 15.64
C ILE A 389 2.88 -15.68 14.59
N ASN A 390 2.22 -16.64 13.95
CA ASN A 390 2.77 -17.47 12.88
C ASN A 390 2.60 -16.81 11.49
N ARG A 391 3.31 -17.31 10.46
CA ARG A 391 3.24 -16.85 9.06
C ARG A 391 3.57 -15.37 8.88
N ILE A 392 4.55 -14.86 9.59
CA ILE A 392 4.91 -13.44 9.57
C ILE A 392 5.52 -12.97 8.23
N TYR A 393 5.75 -13.86 7.29
CA TYR A 393 6.14 -13.49 5.92
C TYR A 393 5.09 -12.56 5.24
N HIS A 394 3.83 -12.63 5.67
CA HIS A 394 2.81 -11.67 5.25
C HIS A 394 3.11 -10.25 5.72
N LEU A 395 3.58 -10.12 6.97
CA LEU A 395 3.97 -8.84 7.57
C LEU A 395 5.16 -8.22 6.84
N ASP A 396 6.17 -9.05 6.52
CA ASP A 396 7.41 -8.64 5.85
C ASP A 396 7.19 -8.08 4.43
N ARG A 397 6.01 -8.30 3.87
CA ARG A 397 5.62 -7.72 2.58
C ARG A 397 5.45 -6.20 2.61
N GLY A 398 5.17 -5.60 3.76
CA GLY A 398 4.85 -4.18 3.80
C GLY A 398 5.24 -3.41 5.05
N TYR A 399 5.85 -4.05 6.04
CA TYR A 399 6.37 -3.36 7.23
C TYR A 399 7.86 -3.62 7.41
N GLU A 400 8.66 -2.56 7.32
CA GLU A 400 10.10 -2.63 7.48
C GLU A 400 10.48 -2.72 8.95
N ASN A 401 11.01 -3.89 9.39
CA ASN A 401 11.52 -4.10 10.75
C ASN A 401 10.56 -3.64 11.86
N ILE A 402 9.27 -3.94 11.73
CA ILE A 402 8.24 -3.46 12.67
C ILE A 402 8.56 -3.86 14.11
N GLU A 403 9.07 -5.07 14.33
CA GLU A 403 9.45 -5.56 15.65
C GLU A 403 10.57 -4.72 16.27
N LYS A 404 11.55 -4.27 15.45
CA LYS A 404 12.63 -3.41 15.92
C LYS A 404 12.13 -2.01 16.25
N LYS A 405 11.23 -1.45 15.42
CA LYS A 405 10.63 -0.14 15.67
C LYS A 405 9.76 -0.14 16.93
N LEU A 406 8.91 -1.17 17.10
CA LEU A 406 8.10 -1.33 18.31
C LEU A 406 8.94 -1.57 19.57
N LYS A 407 10.00 -2.39 19.49
CA LYS A 407 10.92 -2.62 20.61
C LYS A 407 11.57 -1.33 21.09
N ARG A 408 11.97 -0.44 20.18
CA ARG A 408 12.58 0.87 20.52
C ARG A 408 11.66 1.80 21.32
N VAL A 409 10.35 1.60 21.23
CA VAL A 409 9.34 2.38 21.96
C VAL A 409 8.70 1.60 23.11
N GLY A 410 9.36 0.50 23.55
CA GLY A 410 9.00 -0.20 24.78
C GLY A 410 8.16 -1.47 24.61
N ALA A 411 7.87 -1.90 23.37
CA ALA A 411 7.21 -3.19 23.18
C ALA A 411 8.14 -4.36 23.52
N LYS A 412 7.61 -5.35 24.21
CA LYS A 412 8.29 -6.64 24.43
C LYS A 412 7.93 -7.59 23.30
N ILE A 413 8.67 -7.50 22.21
CA ILE A 413 8.45 -8.25 20.96
C ILE A 413 9.78 -8.78 20.43
N ARG A 414 9.78 -10.03 19.94
CA ARG A 414 10.94 -10.64 19.29
C ARG A 414 10.55 -11.57 18.16
N ARG A 415 11.39 -11.62 17.14
CA ARG A 415 11.32 -12.59 16.04
C ARG A 415 12.06 -13.85 16.47
N ILE A 416 11.44 -14.99 16.27
CA ILE A 416 12.00 -16.32 16.54
C ILE A 416 11.92 -17.19 15.28
N ASN A 417 12.83 -18.14 15.14
CA ASN A 417 12.90 -19.07 13.99
C ASN A 417 11.95 -20.24 14.14
#